data_9ebad485bc9116c1a3c01ab9da7bf490
#
_entry.id   9ebad485bc9116c1a3c01ab9da7bf490
#
_cell.length_a   1.000
_cell.length_b   1.000
_cell.length_c   1.000
_cell.angle_alpha   90.00
_cell.angle_beta   90.00
_cell.angle_gamma   90.00
#
_symmetry.space_group_name_H-M   'P 1'
#
loop_
_entity.id
_entity.type
_entity.pdbx_description
1 polymer ?
#
loop_
_entity_poly.entity_id
_entity_poly.type
_entity_poly.pdbx_seq_one_letter_code
_entity_poly.pdbx_strand_id
1 'polypeptide(L)'
;MILSLAILIILSLIFSRLFEKMQLPGLIGMLIAGILIGDSSGDYFYHILNNNEYNLFKWVFVNEKVFQFSPEFRNLCLIIILFRAGLGIDRENLKKIGFPALKMSIIPGLFEASIVMYSAHIILNLPIIETSLLAFVIAAVSPAVIVPAMLNLKEKGIGNKKDVPTLVLASASIDDLVAISLFGVCLSLNLNSAGNSYDWVVIKIPSMIISGILFGYLIGLFFIKINNLINLSVVYKFITLLVTGIFLCHFEKISPFPFSSLLSIITIAYIINDKDKLLSSELSKKFNNLWKFSELLLFSLIGAEVDVTLAFEIGLLGLLIFLFGLFGRSIGVWISLVGSILNKREKLFCVMAFLPKATVQAAIGGTALAVGIASGGLILSMAVLSILVTAPLGSIAIKIWAEKLLQEDDDV
;
A
#
# COMPACT_ATOMS: atom_id res chain seq x y z
N MET A 1 -14.31 -1.33 24.32
CA MET A 1 -13.17 -0.91 23.49
C MET A 1 -11.95 -1.85 23.64
N ILE A 2 -11.27 -1.92 24.80
CA ILE A 2 -10.06 -2.76 24.96
C ILE A 2 -10.35 -4.23 24.71
N LEU A 3 -11.45 -4.77 25.21
CA LEU A 3 -11.84 -6.17 25.01
C LEU A 3 -12.09 -6.50 23.54
N SER A 4 -12.87 -5.69 22.82
CA SER A 4 -13.14 -5.89 21.39
C SER A 4 -11.85 -5.78 20.55
N LEU A 5 -10.95 -4.85 20.88
CA LEU A 5 -9.63 -4.78 20.25
C LEU A 5 -8.78 -6.03 20.52
N ALA A 6 -8.80 -6.54 21.76
CA ALA A 6 -8.09 -7.77 22.10
C ALA A 6 -8.62 -8.99 21.33
N ILE A 7 -9.95 -9.10 21.20
CA ILE A 7 -10.59 -10.18 20.40
C ILE A 7 -10.19 -10.04 18.93
N LEU A 8 -10.26 -8.83 18.37
CA LEU A 8 -9.84 -8.55 17.00
C LEU A 8 -8.40 -9.02 16.75
N ILE A 9 -7.47 -8.67 17.66
CA ILE A 9 -6.07 -9.06 17.58
C ILE A 9 -5.91 -10.59 17.64
N ILE A 10 -6.58 -11.25 18.59
CA ILE A 10 -6.48 -12.71 18.76
C ILE A 10 -7.01 -13.44 17.53
N LEU A 11 -8.20 -13.07 17.04
CA LEU A 11 -8.78 -13.67 15.84
C LEU A 11 -7.89 -13.42 14.62
N SER A 12 -7.36 -12.22 14.46
CA SER A 12 -6.45 -11.89 13.37
C SER A 12 -5.17 -12.74 13.40
N LEU A 13 -4.61 -12.98 14.58
CA LEU A 13 -3.45 -13.88 14.72
C LEU A 13 -3.79 -15.33 14.38
N ILE A 14 -4.96 -15.81 14.81
CA ILE A 14 -5.40 -17.19 14.52
C ILE A 14 -5.61 -17.35 13.02
N PHE A 15 -6.37 -16.46 12.39
CA PHE A 15 -6.66 -16.51 10.96
C PHE A 15 -5.40 -16.30 10.12
N SER A 16 -4.51 -15.38 10.50
CA SER A 16 -3.22 -15.20 9.83
C SER A 16 -2.43 -16.50 9.79
N ARG A 17 -2.27 -17.18 10.92
CA ARG A 17 -1.56 -18.47 11.00
C ARG A 17 -2.26 -19.58 10.21
N LEU A 18 -3.60 -19.58 10.18
CA LEU A 18 -4.36 -20.54 9.40
C LEU A 18 -4.08 -20.38 7.91
N PHE A 19 -4.11 -19.13 7.40
CA PHE A 19 -3.82 -18.85 5.99
C PHE A 19 -2.35 -19.12 5.63
N GLU A 20 -1.41 -18.81 6.51
CA GLU A 20 0.00 -19.16 6.33
C GLU A 20 0.22 -20.69 6.22
N LYS A 21 -0.48 -21.50 7.03
CA LYS A 21 -0.48 -22.96 6.89
C LYS A 21 -1.03 -23.44 5.55
N MET A 22 -2.00 -22.71 4.99
CA MET A 22 -2.53 -22.93 3.64
C MET A 22 -1.61 -22.39 2.53
N GLN A 23 -0.42 -21.90 2.89
CA GLN A 23 0.54 -21.27 1.98
C GLN A 23 0.00 -19.99 1.28
N LEU A 24 -0.93 -19.31 1.93
CA LEU A 24 -1.48 -18.04 1.52
C LEU A 24 -0.92 -16.91 2.41
N PRO A 25 -0.89 -15.66 1.93
CA PRO A 25 -0.46 -14.52 2.74
C PRO A 25 -1.33 -14.36 4.01
N GLY A 26 -0.69 -14.25 5.18
CA GLY A 26 -1.38 -14.16 6.48
C GLY A 26 -2.28 -12.91 6.61
N LEU A 27 -1.94 -11.84 5.87
CA LEU A 27 -2.75 -10.60 5.81
C LEU A 27 -4.20 -10.83 5.36
N ILE A 28 -4.46 -11.84 4.51
CA ILE A 28 -5.82 -12.21 4.09
C ILE A 28 -6.63 -12.72 5.28
N GLY A 29 -5.99 -13.54 6.12
CA GLY A 29 -6.60 -14.01 7.36
C GLY A 29 -6.94 -12.87 8.31
N MET A 30 -6.05 -11.87 8.44
CA MET A 30 -6.29 -10.69 9.27
C MET A 30 -7.49 -9.87 8.76
N LEU A 31 -7.59 -9.66 7.44
CA LEU A 31 -8.74 -8.98 6.81
C LEU A 31 -10.05 -9.73 7.07
N ILE A 32 -10.06 -11.04 6.83
CA ILE A 32 -11.25 -11.87 7.03
C ILE A 32 -11.65 -11.86 8.51
N ALA A 33 -10.71 -11.95 9.43
CA ALA A 33 -11.01 -11.83 10.86
C ALA A 33 -11.67 -10.49 11.20
N GLY A 34 -11.20 -9.39 10.60
CA GLY A 34 -11.83 -8.07 10.72
C GLY A 34 -13.25 -8.05 10.18
N ILE A 35 -13.47 -8.54 8.95
CA ILE A 35 -14.80 -8.62 8.33
C ILE A 35 -15.79 -9.41 9.20
N LEU A 36 -15.36 -10.54 9.78
CA LEU A 36 -16.23 -11.40 10.58
C LEU A 36 -16.75 -10.76 11.86
N ILE A 37 -16.02 -9.85 12.47
CA ILE A 37 -16.41 -9.17 13.70
C ILE A 37 -16.58 -7.66 13.53
N GLY A 38 -16.57 -7.18 12.30
CA GLY A 38 -16.77 -5.78 11.94
C GLY A 38 -18.23 -5.33 12.03
N ASP A 39 -18.45 -4.09 11.65
CA ASP A 39 -19.73 -3.40 11.73
C ASP A 39 -20.83 -4.11 10.92
N SER A 40 -20.57 -4.35 9.64
CA SER A 40 -21.52 -5.04 8.75
C SER A 40 -21.93 -6.44 9.24
N SER A 41 -21.00 -7.18 9.84
CA SER A 41 -21.29 -8.49 10.41
C SER A 41 -22.10 -8.36 11.69
N GLY A 42 -21.80 -7.36 12.53
CA GLY A 42 -22.57 -7.03 13.72
C GLY A 42 -24.02 -6.73 13.40
N ASP A 43 -24.28 -5.90 12.38
CA ASP A 43 -25.62 -5.57 11.90
C ASP A 43 -26.36 -6.79 11.33
N TYR A 44 -25.68 -7.61 10.53
CA TYR A 44 -26.25 -8.85 10.00
C TYR A 44 -26.69 -9.81 11.12
N PHE A 45 -25.85 -10.03 12.13
CA PHE A 45 -26.20 -10.86 13.28
C PHE A 45 -27.30 -10.23 14.14
N TYR A 46 -27.36 -8.91 14.26
CA TYR A 46 -28.45 -8.20 14.93
C TYR A 46 -29.82 -8.47 14.28
N HIS A 47 -29.85 -8.55 12.95
CA HIS A 47 -31.10 -8.84 12.21
C HIS A 47 -31.55 -10.32 12.28
N ILE A 48 -30.61 -11.24 12.45
CA ILE A 48 -30.91 -12.68 12.49
C ILE A 48 -31.20 -13.18 13.90
N LEU A 49 -30.45 -12.70 14.89
CA LEU A 49 -30.60 -13.11 16.29
C LEU A 49 -31.71 -12.29 16.99
N ASN A 50 -32.42 -12.91 17.92
CA ASN A 50 -33.30 -12.17 18.81
C ASN A 50 -32.48 -11.20 19.67
N ASN A 51 -33.07 -10.05 20.05
CA ASN A 51 -32.41 -9.01 20.85
C ASN A 51 -31.67 -9.55 22.11
N ASN A 52 -32.22 -10.56 22.77
CA ASN A 52 -31.62 -11.18 23.93
C ASN A 52 -30.34 -11.98 23.58
N GLU A 53 -30.39 -12.74 22.48
CA GLU A 53 -29.25 -13.53 22.00
C GLU A 53 -28.13 -12.66 21.45
N TYR A 54 -28.49 -11.63 20.69
CA TYR A 54 -27.50 -10.66 20.19
C TYR A 54 -26.76 -9.96 21.33
N ASN A 55 -27.47 -9.55 22.38
CA ASN A 55 -26.84 -8.89 23.54
C ASN A 55 -25.82 -9.79 24.28
N LEU A 56 -25.98 -11.11 24.22
CA LEU A 56 -25.01 -12.06 24.77
C LEU A 56 -23.69 -12.08 23.96
N PHE A 57 -23.74 -11.82 22.68
CA PHE A 57 -22.58 -11.88 21.77
C PHE A 57 -22.06 -10.51 21.34
N LYS A 58 -22.77 -9.42 21.64
CA LYS A 58 -22.42 -8.04 21.25
C LYS A 58 -20.97 -7.65 21.60
N TRP A 59 -20.43 -8.21 22.68
CA TRP A 59 -19.05 -7.94 23.12
C TRP A 59 -17.98 -8.55 22.20
N VAL A 60 -18.33 -9.48 21.32
CA VAL A 60 -17.45 -10.10 20.33
C VAL A 60 -17.20 -9.13 19.17
N PHE A 61 -18.19 -8.33 18.80
CA PHE A 61 -18.10 -7.40 17.69
C PHE A 61 -17.28 -6.16 18.04
N VAL A 62 -16.69 -5.56 17.01
CA VAL A 62 -15.87 -4.36 17.17
C VAL A 62 -16.72 -3.21 17.69
N ASN A 63 -16.29 -2.58 18.76
CA ASN A 63 -17.03 -1.50 19.40
C ASN A 63 -16.89 -0.21 18.59
N GLU A 64 -17.96 0.60 18.51
CA GLU A 64 -18.00 1.90 17.82
C GLU A 64 -16.84 2.83 18.21
N LYS A 65 -16.40 2.81 19.47
CA LYS A 65 -15.22 3.57 19.90
C LYS A 65 -13.92 3.13 19.23
N VAL A 66 -13.80 1.88 18.80
CA VAL A 66 -12.63 1.41 18.03
C VAL A 66 -12.65 2.03 16.65
N PHE A 67 -13.82 2.10 16.01
CA PHE A 67 -13.98 2.73 14.71
C PHE A 67 -13.68 4.24 14.75
N GLN A 68 -14.02 4.95 15.84
CA GLN A 68 -13.67 6.35 16.00
C GLN A 68 -12.15 6.59 16.04
N PHE A 69 -11.37 5.67 16.61
CA PHE A 69 -9.90 5.75 16.66
C PHE A 69 -9.19 5.09 15.47
N SER A 70 -9.91 4.29 14.69
CA SER A 70 -9.32 3.55 13.56
C SER A 70 -8.63 4.44 12.53
N PRO A 71 -9.16 5.63 12.13
CA PRO A 71 -8.47 6.52 11.20
C PRO A 71 -7.10 6.98 11.70
N GLU A 72 -6.98 7.28 12.99
CA GLU A 72 -5.71 7.72 13.59
C GLU A 72 -4.68 6.57 13.61
N PHE A 73 -5.12 5.36 13.94
CA PHE A 73 -4.25 4.17 13.86
C PHE A 73 -3.78 3.90 12.43
N ARG A 74 -4.66 4.02 11.43
CA ARG A 74 -4.30 3.84 10.02
C ARG A 74 -3.30 4.89 9.56
N ASN A 75 -3.50 6.15 9.94
CA ASN A 75 -2.55 7.23 9.64
C ASN A 75 -1.16 6.94 10.25
N LEU A 76 -1.13 6.45 11.49
CA LEU A 76 0.13 6.06 12.12
C LEU A 76 0.79 4.88 11.39
N CYS A 77 0.02 3.86 11.03
CA CYS A 77 0.51 2.74 10.23
C CYS A 77 1.04 3.21 8.86
N LEU A 78 0.38 4.18 8.23
CA LEU A 78 0.83 4.77 6.97
C LEU A 78 2.18 5.48 7.14
N ILE A 79 2.36 6.28 8.18
CA ILE A 79 3.64 6.92 8.50
C ILE A 79 4.75 5.88 8.70
N ILE A 80 4.46 4.80 9.43
CA ILE A 80 5.41 3.71 9.68
C ILE A 80 5.84 3.03 8.39
N ILE A 81 4.87 2.68 7.51
CA ILE A 81 5.19 2.02 6.24
C ILE A 81 5.98 2.93 5.31
N LEU A 82 5.71 4.25 5.31
CA LEU A 82 6.43 5.22 4.48
C LEU A 82 7.90 5.37 4.92
N PHE A 83 8.15 5.50 6.24
CA PHE A 83 9.53 5.49 6.73
C PHE A 83 10.25 4.19 6.41
N ARG A 84 9.59 3.05 6.66
CA ARG A 84 10.14 1.73 6.31
C ARG A 84 10.48 1.62 4.84
N ALA A 85 9.59 2.06 3.96
CA ALA A 85 9.79 2.03 2.51
C ALA A 85 10.95 2.92 2.08
N GLY A 86 11.00 4.17 2.55
CA GLY A 86 12.06 5.11 2.21
C GLY A 86 13.44 4.69 2.73
N LEU A 87 13.52 4.14 3.96
CA LEU A 87 14.76 3.57 4.51
C LEU A 87 15.23 2.31 3.75
N GLY A 88 14.32 1.61 3.05
CA GLY A 88 14.62 0.43 2.25
C GLY A 88 15.11 0.71 0.83
N ILE A 89 15.11 1.96 0.36
CA ILE A 89 15.53 2.31 -1.01
C ILE A 89 17.04 2.20 -1.13
N ASP A 90 17.54 1.16 -1.78
CA ASP A 90 18.98 1.01 -2.04
C ASP A 90 19.38 1.69 -3.36
N ARG A 91 20.10 2.81 -3.23
CA ARG A 91 20.60 3.58 -4.36
C ARG A 91 21.56 2.79 -5.25
N GLU A 92 22.37 1.90 -4.67
CA GLU A 92 23.34 1.10 -5.44
C GLU A 92 22.62 0.05 -6.28
N ASN A 93 21.62 -0.61 -5.69
CA ASN A 93 20.77 -1.54 -6.43
C ASN A 93 20.01 -0.82 -7.55
N LEU A 94 19.48 0.37 -7.30
CA LEU A 94 18.81 1.17 -8.31
C LEU A 94 19.72 1.51 -9.49
N LYS A 95 21.00 1.85 -9.23
CA LYS A 95 21.98 2.13 -10.28
C LYS A 95 22.39 0.89 -11.07
N LYS A 96 22.48 -0.28 -10.41
CA LYS A 96 22.88 -1.55 -11.05
C LYS A 96 21.79 -2.09 -11.98
N ILE A 97 20.50 -1.99 -11.59
CA ILE A 97 19.39 -2.55 -12.33
C ILE A 97 18.99 -1.69 -13.55
N GLY A 98 19.38 -0.42 -13.53
CA GLY A 98 19.32 0.46 -14.69
C GLY A 98 17.92 0.90 -15.12
N PHE A 99 17.82 1.37 -16.35
CA PHE A 99 16.62 1.99 -16.91
C PHE A 99 15.38 1.09 -17.00
N PRO A 100 15.48 -0.24 -17.22
CA PRO A 100 14.30 -1.13 -17.17
C PRO A 100 13.57 -1.13 -15.83
N ALA A 101 14.31 -1.12 -14.70
CA ALA A 101 13.69 -1.07 -13.38
C ALA A 101 12.96 0.24 -13.14
N LEU A 102 13.53 1.36 -13.53
CA LEU A 102 12.87 2.66 -13.40
C LEU A 102 11.58 2.73 -14.24
N LYS A 103 11.61 2.26 -15.48
CA LYS A 103 10.38 2.16 -16.30
C LYS A 103 9.33 1.27 -15.65
N MET A 104 9.75 0.11 -15.15
CA MET A 104 8.86 -0.86 -14.52
C MET A 104 8.31 -0.39 -13.18
N SER A 105 8.96 0.59 -12.54
CA SER A 105 8.48 1.22 -11.29
C SER A 105 7.39 2.28 -11.51
N ILE A 106 7.25 2.82 -12.71
CA ILE A 106 6.36 3.97 -12.97
C ILE A 106 5.28 3.62 -13.99
N ILE A 107 5.67 3.06 -15.13
CA ILE A 107 4.77 2.87 -16.27
C ILE A 107 3.60 1.95 -15.94
N PRO A 108 3.78 0.77 -15.29
CA PRO A 108 2.67 -0.13 -14.99
C PRO A 108 1.62 0.50 -14.07
N GLY A 109 2.06 1.21 -13.03
CA GLY A 109 1.17 1.91 -12.11
C GLY A 109 0.36 3.01 -12.78
N LEU A 110 0.99 3.82 -13.67
CA LEU A 110 0.29 4.86 -14.42
C LEU A 110 -0.71 4.28 -15.43
N PHE A 111 -0.37 3.20 -16.14
CA PHE A 111 -1.29 2.52 -17.04
C PHE A 111 -2.51 1.95 -16.32
N GLU A 112 -2.28 1.25 -15.21
CA GLU A 112 -3.36 0.74 -14.37
C GLU A 112 -4.24 1.88 -13.84
N ALA A 113 -3.64 2.89 -13.24
CA ALA A 113 -4.36 4.03 -12.69
C ALA A 113 -5.21 4.74 -13.76
N SER A 114 -4.65 4.98 -14.95
CA SER A 114 -5.38 5.63 -16.03
C SER A 114 -6.61 4.83 -16.47
N ILE A 115 -6.48 3.52 -16.59
CA ILE A 115 -7.59 2.64 -17.01
C ILE A 115 -8.62 2.50 -15.89
N VAL A 116 -8.20 2.34 -14.63
CA VAL A 116 -9.11 2.30 -13.48
C VAL A 116 -9.87 3.63 -13.34
N MET A 117 -9.17 4.76 -13.42
CA MET A 117 -9.77 6.09 -13.33
C MET A 117 -10.86 6.29 -14.40
N TYR A 118 -10.54 5.96 -15.65
CA TYR A 118 -11.47 6.14 -16.78
C TYR A 118 -12.65 5.15 -16.70
N SER A 119 -12.39 3.87 -16.43
CA SER A 119 -13.45 2.86 -16.31
C SER A 119 -14.37 3.10 -15.11
N ALA A 120 -13.82 3.49 -13.95
CA ALA A 120 -14.61 3.83 -12.78
C ALA A 120 -15.46 5.10 -13.01
N HIS A 121 -14.91 6.11 -13.71
CA HIS A 121 -15.66 7.31 -14.07
C HIS A 121 -16.89 6.98 -14.94
N ILE A 122 -16.73 6.13 -15.96
CA ILE A 122 -17.82 5.74 -16.85
C ILE A 122 -18.80 4.77 -16.17
N ILE A 123 -18.29 3.73 -15.52
CA ILE A 123 -19.13 2.63 -14.99
C ILE A 123 -19.89 3.04 -13.73
N LEU A 124 -19.23 3.79 -12.83
CA LEU A 124 -19.79 4.18 -11.53
C LEU A 124 -20.33 5.62 -11.53
N ASN A 125 -20.19 6.37 -12.63
CA ASN A 125 -20.58 7.78 -12.74
C ASN A 125 -20.00 8.69 -11.63
N LEU A 126 -18.79 8.37 -11.15
CA LEU A 126 -18.11 9.13 -10.11
C LEU A 126 -17.30 10.29 -10.71
N PRO A 127 -17.10 11.41 -9.95
CA PRO A 127 -16.23 12.48 -10.36
C PRO A 127 -14.79 11.99 -10.62
N ILE A 128 -14.13 12.55 -11.63
CA ILE A 128 -12.78 12.10 -12.04
C ILE A 128 -11.73 12.25 -10.94
N ILE A 129 -11.92 13.23 -10.04
CA ILE A 129 -11.03 13.44 -8.89
C ILE A 129 -11.19 12.29 -7.88
N GLU A 130 -12.42 11.82 -7.61
CA GLU A 130 -12.66 10.69 -6.71
C GLU A 130 -12.21 9.37 -7.34
N THR A 131 -12.42 9.18 -8.64
CA THR A 131 -11.91 7.99 -9.35
C THR A 131 -10.39 7.97 -9.44
N SER A 132 -9.72 9.13 -9.41
CA SER A 132 -8.26 9.18 -9.32
C SER A 132 -7.74 8.63 -7.99
N LEU A 133 -8.45 8.86 -6.88
CA LEU A 133 -8.12 8.26 -5.59
C LEU A 133 -8.23 6.73 -5.65
N LEU A 134 -9.38 6.22 -6.14
CA LEU A 134 -9.58 4.79 -6.35
C LEU A 134 -8.47 4.20 -7.23
N ALA A 135 -8.13 4.88 -8.32
CA ALA A 135 -7.13 4.44 -9.28
C ALA A 135 -5.75 4.28 -8.63
N PHE A 136 -5.27 5.26 -7.86
CA PHE A 136 -3.97 5.18 -7.20
C PHE A 136 -3.97 4.26 -5.98
N VAL A 137 -5.10 4.06 -5.30
CA VAL A 137 -5.24 2.99 -4.30
C VAL A 137 -5.01 1.63 -4.94
N ILE A 138 -5.64 1.35 -6.08
CA ILE A 138 -5.54 0.05 -6.76
C ILE A 138 -4.19 -0.10 -7.46
N ALA A 139 -3.61 0.96 -8.01
CA ALA A 139 -2.43 0.88 -8.88
C ALA A 139 -1.14 0.40 -8.20
N ALA A 140 -1.01 0.44 -6.87
CA ALA A 140 0.19 -0.05 -6.19
C ALA A 140 0.28 -1.59 -6.23
N VAL A 141 1.51 -2.11 -6.33
CA VAL A 141 1.79 -3.55 -6.20
C VAL A 141 2.18 -3.87 -4.75
N SER A 142 2.04 -5.11 -4.30
CA SER A 142 2.30 -5.44 -2.91
C SER A 142 3.68 -6.03 -2.63
N PRO A 143 4.58 -5.33 -1.93
CA PRO A 143 5.83 -5.90 -1.44
C PRO A 143 5.61 -7.08 -0.48
N ALA A 144 4.53 -7.09 0.30
CA ALA A 144 4.27 -8.15 1.27
C ALA A 144 4.12 -9.53 0.61
N VAL A 145 3.64 -9.58 -0.63
CA VAL A 145 3.54 -10.83 -1.41
C VAL A 145 4.81 -11.07 -2.22
N ILE A 146 5.37 -10.03 -2.82
CA ILE A 146 6.49 -10.13 -3.76
C ILE A 146 7.81 -10.42 -3.04
N VAL A 147 8.12 -9.70 -1.95
CA VAL A 147 9.44 -9.79 -1.31
C VAL A 147 9.77 -11.22 -0.85
N PRO A 148 8.91 -11.92 -0.07
CA PRO A 148 9.20 -13.29 0.32
C PRO A 148 9.37 -14.23 -0.87
N ALA A 149 8.54 -14.07 -1.90
CA ALA A 149 8.59 -14.89 -3.10
C ALA A 149 9.91 -14.70 -3.88
N MET A 150 10.31 -13.44 -4.12
CA MET A 150 11.53 -13.14 -4.86
C MET A 150 12.80 -13.54 -4.09
N LEU A 151 12.82 -13.37 -2.76
CA LEU A 151 13.95 -13.83 -1.95
C LEU A 151 14.09 -15.35 -2.01
N ASN A 152 13.00 -16.09 -1.92
CA ASN A 152 13.00 -17.56 -2.07
C ASN A 152 13.53 -18.00 -3.45
N LEU A 153 13.15 -17.31 -4.53
CA LEU A 153 13.65 -17.57 -5.87
C LEU A 153 15.15 -17.30 -5.97
N LYS A 154 15.64 -16.22 -5.37
CA LYS A 154 17.09 -15.92 -5.31
C LYS A 154 17.87 -16.99 -4.56
N GLU A 155 17.37 -17.44 -3.42
CA GLU A 155 17.98 -18.53 -2.63
C GLU A 155 18.04 -19.84 -3.41
N LYS A 156 17.01 -20.12 -4.21
CA LYS A 156 16.95 -21.30 -5.10
C LYS A 156 17.76 -21.15 -6.40
N GLY A 157 18.32 -19.99 -6.67
CA GLY A 157 19.05 -19.71 -7.91
C GLY A 157 18.18 -19.50 -9.16
N ILE A 158 16.83 -19.46 -8.99
CA ILE A 158 15.88 -19.36 -10.11
C ILE A 158 15.83 -17.92 -10.63
N GLY A 159 16.06 -17.72 -11.93
CA GLY A 159 16.04 -16.40 -12.60
C GLY A 159 17.26 -15.52 -12.29
N ASN A 160 18.33 -16.07 -11.69
CA ASN A 160 19.52 -15.31 -11.31
C ASN A 160 20.39 -14.91 -12.49
N LYS A 161 20.36 -15.64 -13.63
CA LYS A 161 21.20 -15.32 -14.81
C LYS A 161 21.00 -13.88 -15.32
N LYS A 162 19.74 -13.40 -15.33
CA LYS A 162 19.38 -12.03 -15.72
C LYS A 162 18.84 -11.20 -14.54
N ASP A 163 19.04 -11.69 -13.34
CA ASP A 163 18.66 -11.04 -12.07
C ASP A 163 17.19 -10.57 -12.00
N VAL A 164 16.28 -11.39 -12.59
CA VAL A 164 14.84 -11.10 -12.66
C VAL A 164 14.22 -10.86 -11.27
N PRO A 165 14.52 -11.69 -10.24
CA PRO A 165 13.98 -11.43 -8.90
C PRO A 165 14.41 -10.09 -8.33
N THR A 166 15.64 -9.65 -8.54
CA THR A 166 16.14 -8.34 -8.08
C THR A 166 15.47 -7.19 -8.84
N LEU A 167 15.28 -7.35 -10.16
CA LEU A 167 14.54 -6.38 -10.97
C LEU A 167 13.12 -6.17 -10.42
N VAL A 168 12.40 -7.27 -10.15
CA VAL A 168 11.03 -7.23 -9.61
C VAL A 168 11.00 -6.58 -8.23
N LEU A 169 11.92 -6.97 -7.31
CA LEU A 169 12.00 -6.39 -5.97
C LEU A 169 12.21 -4.88 -5.98
N ALA A 170 13.20 -4.42 -6.75
CA ALA A 170 13.53 -3.01 -6.80
C ALA A 170 12.43 -2.19 -7.45
N SER A 171 11.85 -2.69 -8.54
CA SER A 171 10.77 -2.00 -9.23
C SER A 171 9.49 -1.92 -8.39
N ALA A 172 9.13 -3.00 -7.69
CA ALA A 172 7.95 -3.02 -6.82
C ALA A 172 8.07 -2.01 -5.66
N SER A 173 9.25 -1.89 -5.07
CA SER A 173 9.48 -0.96 -3.96
C SER A 173 9.29 0.51 -4.36
N ILE A 174 9.62 0.86 -5.60
CA ILE A 174 9.44 2.22 -6.11
C ILE A 174 8.01 2.43 -6.63
N ASP A 175 7.38 1.42 -7.23
CA ASP A 175 5.99 1.46 -7.70
C ASP A 175 5.05 1.88 -6.57
N ASP A 176 5.23 1.31 -5.37
CA ASP A 176 4.49 1.70 -4.17
C ASP A 176 4.66 3.19 -3.82
N LEU A 177 5.91 3.67 -3.85
CA LEU A 177 6.21 5.06 -3.52
C LEU A 177 5.54 6.02 -4.51
N VAL A 178 5.57 5.68 -5.80
CA VAL A 178 4.91 6.48 -6.86
C VAL A 178 3.40 6.49 -6.64
N ALA A 179 2.78 5.34 -6.42
CA ALA A 179 1.33 5.23 -6.23
C ALA A 179 0.87 6.01 -5.00
N ILE A 180 1.55 5.85 -3.84
CA ILE A 180 1.20 6.56 -2.60
C ILE A 180 1.40 8.08 -2.77
N SER A 181 2.47 8.49 -3.44
CA SER A 181 2.74 9.92 -3.67
C SER A 181 1.65 10.56 -4.53
N LEU A 182 1.26 9.90 -5.62
CA LEU A 182 0.21 10.39 -6.52
C LEU A 182 -1.17 10.32 -5.84
N PHE A 183 -1.44 9.30 -5.03
CA PHE A 183 -2.63 9.26 -4.18
C PHE A 183 -2.69 10.48 -3.23
N GLY A 184 -1.58 10.80 -2.55
CA GLY A 184 -1.51 11.95 -1.65
C GLY A 184 -1.79 13.28 -2.37
N VAL A 185 -1.27 13.44 -3.58
CA VAL A 185 -1.56 14.59 -4.43
C VAL A 185 -3.05 14.66 -4.80
N CYS A 186 -3.64 13.55 -5.26
CA CYS A 186 -5.07 13.49 -5.60
C CYS A 186 -5.96 13.73 -4.38
N LEU A 187 -5.57 13.24 -3.20
CA LEU A 187 -6.27 13.47 -1.95
C LEU A 187 -6.30 14.95 -1.58
N SER A 188 -5.14 15.60 -1.63
CA SER A 188 -5.04 17.03 -1.34
C SER A 188 -5.80 17.89 -2.36
N LEU A 189 -5.86 17.46 -3.62
CA LEU A 189 -6.68 18.10 -4.64
C LEU A 189 -8.17 17.97 -4.32
N ASN A 190 -8.62 16.79 -3.91
CA ASN A 190 -10.00 16.53 -3.55
C ASN A 190 -10.46 17.40 -2.37
N LEU A 191 -9.66 17.46 -1.30
CA LEU A 191 -9.96 18.24 -0.10
C LEU A 191 -9.99 19.76 -0.35
N ASN A 192 -9.21 20.26 -1.32
CA ASN A 192 -9.10 21.69 -1.62
C ASN A 192 -9.92 22.12 -2.84
N SER A 193 -10.73 21.27 -3.44
CA SER A 193 -11.45 21.53 -4.70
C SER A 193 -12.72 22.37 -4.54
N ALA A 194 -13.11 22.75 -3.33
CA ALA A 194 -14.25 23.62 -3.09
C ALA A 194 -14.00 25.05 -3.63
N GLY A 195 -14.04 25.23 -4.95
CA GLY A 195 -14.09 26.54 -5.58
C GLY A 195 -13.03 26.89 -6.64
N ASN A 196 -12.10 26.01 -6.98
CA ASN A 196 -11.03 26.34 -7.95
C ASN A 196 -11.22 25.66 -9.31
N SER A 197 -11.04 26.44 -10.39
CA SER A 197 -11.05 25.95 -11.78
C SER A 197 -9.93 24.94 -12.05
N TYR A 198 -10.16 24.03 -12.99
CA TYR A 198 -9.23 22.95 -13.39
C TYR A 198 -7.82 23.43 -13.77
N ASP A 199 -7.67 24.69 -14.19
CA ASP A 199 -6.39 25.27 -14.60
C ASP A 199 -5.34 25.28 -13.45
N TRP A 200 -5.79 25.41 -12.21
CA TRP A 200 -4.92 25.37 -11.03
C TRP A 200 -4.38 23.95 -10.71
N VAL A 201 -5.11 22.90 -11.12
CA VAL A 201 -4.71 21.51 -10.84
C VAL A 201 -3.41 21.17 -11.54
N VAL A 202 -3.22 21.62 -12.78
CA VAL A 202 -2.03 21.35 -13.59
C VAL A 202 -0.75 21.92 -12.96
N ILE A 203 -0.85 23.09 -12.31
CA ILE A 203 0.29 23.72 -11.63
C ILE A 203 0.45 23.16 -10.21
N LYS A 204 -0.66 22.85 -9.55
CA LYS A 204 -0.69 22.39 -8.16
C LYS A 204 -0.02 21.01 -7.99
N ILE A 205 -0.26 20.06 -8.90
CA ILE A 205 0.35 18.71 -8.84
C ILE A 205 1.87 18.77 -8.85
N PRO A 206 2.55 19.38 -9.84
CA PRO A 206 4.01 19.51 -9.81
C PRO A 206 4.52 20.27 -8.59
N SER A 207 3.82 21.33 -8.17
CA SER A 207 4.23 22.10 -6.99
C SER A 207 4.18 21.28 -5.70
N MET A 208 3.18 20.43 -5.51
CA MET A 208 3.06 19.52 -4.36
C MET A 208 4.18 18.46 -4.35
N ILE A 209 4.53 17.94 -5.50
CA ILE A 209 5.63 16.97 -5.63
C ILE A 209 6.96 17.65 -5.31
N ILE A 210 7.24 18.79 -5.93
CA ILE A 210 8.50 19.52 -5.74
C ILE A 210 8.64 19.99 -4.29
N SER A 211 7.61 20.60 -3.72
CA SER A 211 7.63 21.06 -2.33
C SER A 211 7.74 19.90 -1.34
N GLY A 212 7.02 18.79 -1.57
CA GLY A 212 7.14 17.59 -0.74
C GLY A 212 8.56 17.03 -0.71
N ILE A 213 9.21 16.93 -1.86
CA ILE A 213 10.62 16.52 -1.97
C ILE A 213 11.53 17.53 -1.27
N LEU A 214 11.33 18.82 -1.50
CA LEU A 214 12.18 19.88 -0.94
C LEU A 214 12.10 19.90 0.59
N PHE A 215 10.89 19.91 1.16
CA PHE A 215 10.70 19.85 2.61
C PHE A 215 11.30 18.57 3.20
N GLY A 216 11.03 17.43 2.59
CA GLY A 216 11.59 16.16 3.04
C GLY A 216 13.12 16.14 2.98
N TYR A 217 13.73 16.71 1.94
CA TYR A 217 15.18 16.85 1.79
C TYR A 217 15.78 17.73 2.90
N LEU A 218 15.21 18.91 3.12
CA LEU A 218 15.69 19.85 4.15
C LEU A 218 15.59 19.25 5.56
N ILE A 219 14.45 18.65 5.88
CA ILE A 219 14.21 18.01 7.19
C ILE A 219 15.14 16.80 7.36
N GLY A 220 15.34 15.98 6.33
CA GLY A 220 16.24 14.84 6.35
C GLY A 220 17.70 15.25 6.62
N LEU A 221 18.18 16.30 5.95
CA LEU A 221 19.53 16.85 6.20
C LEU A 221 19.66 17.44 7.61
N PHE A 222 18.63 18.16 8.07
CA PHE A 222 18.58 18.73 9.42
C PHE A 222 18.64 17.63 10.49
N PHE A 223 17.86 16.56 10.28
CA PHE A 223 17.87 15.38 11.17
C PHE A 223 19.26 14.75 11.27
N ILE A 224 19.93 14.54 10.14
CA ILE A 224 21.32 14.00 10.13
C ILE A 224 22.29 14.93 10.85
N LYS A 225 22.18 16.25 10.60
CA LYS A 225 23.04 17.24 11.26
C LYS A 225 22.86 17.23 12.78
N ILE A 226 21.62 17.19 13.27
CA ILE A 226 21.31 17.08 14.70
C ILE A 226 21.85 15.76 15.25
N ASN A 227 21.64 14.66 14.54
CA ASN A 227 22.14 13.35 14.94
C ASN A 227 23.65 13.32 15.19
N ASN A 228 24.40 14.03 14.36
CA ASN A 228 25.86 14.15 14.49
C ASN A 228 26.29 15.07 15.63
N LEU A 229 25.44 16.03 16.03
CA LEU A 229 25.72 16.96 17.13
C LEU A 229 25.33 16.39 18.48
N ILE A 230 24.22 15.65 18.53
CA ILE A 230 23.64 15.14 19.78
C ILE A 230 23.64 13.62 19.71
N ASN A 231 24.37 12.97 20.61
CA ASN A 231 24.51 11.50 20.63
C ASN A 231 23.25 10.85 21.26
N LEU A 232 22.12 10.94 20.56
CA LEU A 232 20.86 10.33 21.00
C LEU A 232 20.88 8.81 20.78
N SER A 233 20.21 8.07 21.66
CA SER A 233 19.99 6.64 21.42
C SER A 233 19.08 6.43 20.20
N VAL A 234 19.22 5.29 19.53
CA VAL A 234 18.42 4.92 18.35
C VAL A 234 16.91 4.99 18.60
N VAL A 235 16.50 4.71 19.84
CA VAL A 235 15.08 4.79 20.24
C VAL A 235 14.56 6.22 20.17
N TYR A 236 15.31 7.19 20.69
CA TYR A 236 14.90 8.60 20.62
C TYR A 236 14.89 9.11 19.17
N LYS A 237 15.87 8.72 18.34
CA LYS A 237 15.91 9.05 16.92
C LYS A 237 14.68 8.50 16.18
N PHE A 238 14.32 7.25 16.45
CA PHE A 238 13.12 6.60 15.92
C PHE A 238 11.83 7.34 16.33
N ILE A 239 11.68 7.68 17.63
CA ILE A 239 10.52 8.44 18.12
C ILE A 239 10.45 9.81 17.46
N THR A 240 11.58 10.52 17.34
CA THR A 240 11.66 11.83 16.68
C THR A 240 11.16 11.75 15.23
N LEU A 241 11.53 10.72 14.48
CA LEU A 241 11.05 10.53 13.12
C LEU A 241 9.54 10.28 13.07
N LEU A 242 8.99 9.43 13.94
CA LEU A 242 7.54 9.22 14.04
C LEU A 242 6.79 10.52 14.33
N VAL A 243 7.26 11.27 15.32
CA VAL A 243 6.68 12.57 15.68
C VAL A 243 6.78 13.55 14.50
N THR A 244 7.92 13.59 13.80
CA THR A 244 8.09 14.42 12.61
C THR A 244 7.07 14.03 11.52
N GLY A 245 6.85 12.73 11.28
CA GLY A 245 5.84 12.27 10.33
C GLY A 245 4.42 12.70 10.70
N ILE A 246 4.05 12.59 11.98
CA ILE A 246 2.74 13.05 12.49
C ILE A 246 2.58 14.56 12.29
N PHE A 247 3.63 15.34 12.63
CA PHE A 247 3.62 16.80 12.42
C PHE A 247 3.47 17.17 10.94
N LEU A 248 4.15 16.50 10.03
CA LEU A 248 4.05 16.74 8.60
C LEU A 248 2.63 16.49 8.10
N CYS A 249 2.01 15.37 8.49
CA CYS A 249 0.63 15.05 8.13
C CYS A 249 -0.38 16.08 8.68
N HIS A 250 -0.16 16.56 9.91
CA HIS A 250 -0.99 17.61 10.48
C HIS A 250 -0.76 18.96 9.79
N PHE A 251 0.50 19.31 9.55
CA PHE A 251 0.87 20.57 8.88
C PHE A 251 0.32 20.65 7.45
N GLU A 252 0.28 19.55 6.70
CA GLU A 252 -0.34 19.52 5.36
C GLU A 252 -1.81 19.98 5.40
N LYS A 253 -2.57 19.59 6.42
CA LYS A 253 -3.99 19.95 6.57
C LYS A 253 -4.22 21.44 6.83
N ILE A 254 -3.30 22.12 7.50
CA ILE A 254 -3.42 23.52 7.89
C ILE A 254 -2.61 24.47 7.02
N SER A 255 -1.71 23.95 6.18
CA SER A 255 -0.80 24.74 5.37
C SER A 255 -1.52 25.41 4.20
N PRO A 256 -1.32 26.72 3.98
CA PRO A 256 -1.79 27.39 2.77
C PRO A 256 -0.97 27.00 1.52
N PHE A 257 0.21 26.43 1.70
CA PHE A 257 1.09 26.02 0.61
C PHE A 257 0.82 24.57 0.21
N PRO A 258 0.71 24.28 -1.10
CA PRO A 258 0.53 22.92 -1.58
C PRO A 258 1.82 22.12 -1.36
N PHE A 259 1.80 21.13 -0.47
CA PHE A 259 2.88 20.14 -0.33
C PHE A 259 2.31 18.78 0.04
N SER A 260 3.07 17.71 -0.21
CA SER A 260 2.70 16.35 0.14
C SER A 260 3.52 15.87 1.34
N SER A 261 2.85 15.64 2.48
CA SER A 261 3.49 15.09 3.67
C SER A 261 3.99 13.67 3.45
N LEU A 262 3.23 12.86 2.73
CA LEU A 262 3.60 11.47 2.43
C LEU A 262 4.92 11.41 1.65
N LEU A 263 5.05 12.27 0.63
CA LEU A 263 6.28 12.36 -0.15
C LEU A 263 7.45 12.92 0.66
N SER A 264 7.17 13.87 1.57
CA SER A 264 8.19 14.40 2.49
C SER A 264 8.73 13.31 3.42
N ILE A 265 7.86 12.48 4.01
CA ILE A 265 8.25 11.38 4.91
C ILE A 265 9.15 10.38 4.18
N ILE A 266 8.77 9.98 2.98
CA ILE A 266 9.58 9.08 2.14
C ILE A 266 10.94 9.71 1.85
N THR A 267 10.97 10.99 1.49
CA THR A 267 12.21 11.70 1.15
C THR A 267 13.13 11.84 2.35
N ILE A 268 12.61 12.13 3.55
CA ILE A 268 13.39 12.13 4.80
C ILE A 268 14.07 10.77 4.99
N ALA A 269 13.30 9.69 4.90
CA ALA A 269 13.81 8.33 5.06
C ALA A 269 14.89 7.99 4.03
N TYR A 270 14.65 8.33 2.77
CA TYR A 270 15.62 8.16 1.69
C TYR A 270 16.92 8.93 1.93
N ILE A 271 16.87 10.19 2.37
CA ILE A 271 18.06 11.00 2.67
C ILE A 271 18.86 10.43 3.82
N ILE A 272 18.18 9.92 4.87
CA ILE A 272 18.86 9.23 5.97
C ILE A 272 19.61 8.00 5.43
N ASN A 273 18.96 7.22 4.57
CA ASN A 273 19.58 6.03 3.99
C ASN A 273 20.74 6.35 3.03
N ASP A 274 20.64 7.44 2.25
CA ASP A 274 21.71 7.86 1.33
C ASP A 274 22.94 8.40 2.08
N LYS A 275 22.74 9.08 3.21
CA LYS A 275 23.82 9.78 3.94
C LYS A 275 24.43 8.98 5.09
N ASP A 276 23.64 8.13 5.75
CA ASP A 276 24.06 7.36 6.93
C ASP A 276 23.45 5.95 6.88
N LYS A 277 24.14 5.02 6.22
CA LYS A 277 23.69 3.63 6.06
C LYS A 277 23.62 2.87 7.40
N LEU A 278 24.49 3.19 8.37
CA LEU A 278 24.47 2.54 9.69
C LEU A 278 23.20 2.94 10.45
N LEU A 279 22.96 4.24 10.57
CA LEU A 279 21.74 4.76 11.20
C LEU A 279 20.48 4.25 10.48
N SER A 280 20.48 4.23 9.15
CA SER A 280 19.36 3.71 8.36
C SER A 280 19.08 2.25 8.68
N SER A 281 20.10 1.41 8.78
CA SER A 281 19.94 -0.02 9.13
C SER A 281 19.35 -0.20 10.53
N GLU A 282 19.78 0.58 11.51
CA GLU A 282 19.27 0.54 12.89
C GLU A 282 17.81 1.01 12.96
N LEU A 283 17.48 2.13 12.29
CA LEU A 283 16.11 2.65 12.21
C LEU A 283 15.20 1.68 11.46
N SER A 284 15.65 1.12 10.34
CA SER A 284 14.90 0.12 9.57
C SER A 284 14.50 -1.09 10.42
N LYS A 285 15.40 -1.59 11.29
CA LYS A 285 15.07 -2.65 12.24
C LYS A 285 13.95 -2.25 13.19
N LYS A 286 13.96 -1.01 13.71
CA LYS A 286 12.91 -0.51 14.60
C LYS A 286 11.58 -0.35 13.89
N PHE A 287 11.58 0.24 12.68
CA PHE A 287 10.37 0.36 11.87
C PHE A 287 9.82 -1.01 11.43
N ASN A 288 10.67 -1.97 11.08
CA ASN A 288 10.25 -3.34 10.75
C ASN A 288 9.61 -4.07 11.94
N ASN A 289 10.14 -3.90 13.17
CA ASN A 289 9.56 -4.50 14.36
C ASN A 289 8.20 -3.88 14.70
N LEU A 290 8.09 -2.55 14.60
CA LEU A 290 6.81 -1.87 14.83
C LEU A 290 5.80 -2.21 13.73
N TRP A 291 6.25 -2.37 12.47
CA TRP A 291 5.38 -2.73 11.36
C TRP A 291 4.67 -4.08 11.58
N LYS A 292 5.33 -5.09 12.13
CA LYS A 292 4.70 -6.39 12.40
C LYS A 292 3.43 -6.28 13.25
N PHE A 293 3.45 -5.37 14.24
CA PHE A 293 2.27 -5.09 15.05
C PHE A 293 1.27 -4.20 14.32
N SER A 294 1.78 -3.17 13.65
CA SER A 294 0.97 -2.22 12.88
C SER A 294 0.23 -2.90 11.73
N GLU A 295 0.86 -3.84 11.04
CA GLU A 295 0.28 -4.63 9.96
C GLU A 295 -0.95 -5.40 10.43
N LEU A 296 -0.84 -6.07 11.58
CA LEU A 296 -1.95 -6.82 12.16
C LEU A 296 -3.14 -5.90 12.48
N LEU A 297 -2.90 -4.78 13.13
CA LEU A 297 -3.94 -3.79 13.42
C LEU A 297 -4.53 -3.18 12.15
N LEU A 298 -3.68 -2.82 11.19
CA LEU A 298 -4.10 -2.18 9.95
C LEU A 298 -5.08 -3.07 9.17
N PHE A 299 -4.69 -4.31 8.89
CA PHE A 299 -5.52 -5.21 8.10
C PHE A 299 -6.80 -5.62 8.82
N SER A 300 -6.76 -5.85 10.12
CA SER A 300 -7.94 -6.22 10.87
C SER A 300 -8.93 -5.06 11.03
N LEU A 301 -8.46 -3.84 11.27
CA LEU A 301 -9.32 -2.65 11.36
C LEU A 301 -9.96 -2.31 10.00
N ILE A 302 -9.20 -2.42 8.91
CA ILE A 302 -9.73 -2.22 7.56
C ILE A 302 -10.79 -3.28 7.24
N GLY A 303 -10.51 -4.54 7.57
CA GLY A 303 -11.51 -5.60 7.42
C GLY A 303 -12.79 -5.30 8.20
N ALA A 304 -12.67 -4.82 9.43
CA ALA A 304 -13.81 -4.49 10.28
C ALA A 304 -14.65 -3.31 9.79
N GLU A 305 -14.07 -2.38 9.03
CA GLU A 305 -14.76 -1.22 8.45
C GLU A 305 -15.34 -1.47 7.06
N VAL A 306 -15.09 -2.64 6.46
CA VAL A 306 -15.66 -2.97 5.14
C VAL A 306 -17.15 -3.10 5.22
N ASP A 307 -17.84 -2.32 4.42
CA ASP A 307 -19.25 -2.54 4.15
C ASP A 307 -19.42 -3.72 3.17
N VAL A 308 -19.79 -4.85 3.74
CA VAL A 308 -19.95 -6.11 2.99
C VAL A 308 -21.10 -6.02 2.00
N THR A 309 -22.19 -5.30 2.35
CA THR A 309 -23.34 -5.12 1.47
C THR A 309 -22.97 -4.29 0.26
N LEU A 310 -22.30 -3.17 0.47
CA LEU A 310 -21.76 -2.32 -0.60
C LEU A 310 -20.77 -3.09 -1.48
N ALA A 311 -19.90 -3.92 -0.88
CA ALA A 311 -18.96 -4.74 -1.62
C ALA A 311 -19.67 -5.75 -2.54
N PHE A 312 -20.78 -6.32 -2.12
CA PHE A 312 -21.61 -7.20 -2.95
C PHE A 312 -22.39 -6.44 -4.03
N GLU A 313 -22.96 -5.28 -3.72
CA GLU A 313 -23.69 -4.43 -4.69
C GLU A 313 -22.77 -3.98 -5.84
N ILE A 314 -21.55 -3.56 -5.53
CA ILE A 314 -20.56 -3.15 -6.52
C ILE A 314 -19.92 -4.39 -7.20
N GLY A 315 -20.01 -5.55 -6.58
CA GLY A 315 -19.21 -6.76 -6.80
C GLY A 315 -18.82 -7.04 -8.25
N LEU A 316 -19.78 -7.18 -9.17
CA LEU A 316 -19.48 -7.46 -10.57
C LEU A 316 -18.87 -6.26 -11.29
N LEU A 317 -19.39 -5.06 -11.08
CA LEU A 317 -18.89 -3.84 -11.72
C LEU A 317 -17.50 -3.48 -11.18
N GLY A 318 -17.31 -3.61 -9.88
CA GLY A 318 -16.01 -3.43 -9.22
C GLY A 318 -14.98 -4.43 -9.72
N LEU A 319 -15.37 -5.70 -9.88
CA LEU A 319 -14.50 -6.73 -10.44
C LEU A 319 -14.10 -6.40 -11.89
N LEU A 320 -15.03 -5.92 -12.73
CA LEU A 320 -14.76 -5.51 -14.10
C LEU A 320 -13.76 -4.34 -14.15
N ILE A 321 -13.97 -3.29 -13.35
CA ILE A 321 -13.04 -2.15 -13.27
C ILE A 321 -11.66 -2.64 -12.87
N PHE A 322 -11.60 -3.51 -11.88
CA PHE A 322 -10.36 -4.09 -11.41
C PHE A 322 -9.65 -4.95 -12.46
N LEU A 323 -10.38 -5.79 -13.19
CA LEU A 323 -9.82 -6.59 -14.29
C LEU A 323 -9.28 -5.70 -15.42
N PHE A 324 -9.97 -4.62 -15.76
CA PHE A 324 -9.44 -3.63 -16.72
C PHE A 324 -8.15 -2.98 -16.21
N GLY A 325 -8.09 -2.67 -14.91
CA GLY A 325 -6.87 -2.18 -14.27
C GLY A 325 -5.71 -3.17 -14.38
N LEU A 326 -5.92 -4.44 -14.04
CA LEU A 326 -4.90 -5.48 -14.16
C LEU A 326 -4.43 -5.69 -15.61
N PHE A 327 -5.34 -5.58 -16.58
CA PHE A 327 -4.99 -5.60 -17.98
C PHE A 327 -4.09 -4.43 -18.36
N GLY A 328 -4.43 -3.22 -17.90
CA GLY A 328 -3.59 -2.04 -18.07
C GLY A 328 -2.21 -2.20 -17.44
N ARG A 329 -2.14 -2.74 -16.22
CA ARG A 329 -0.87 -3.04 -15.56
C ARG A 329 -0.03 -4.03 -16.36
N SER A 330 -0.66 -5.09 -16.88
CA SER A 330 0.01 -6.09 -17.70
C SER A 330 0.64 -5.49 -18.95
N ILE A 331 -0.08 -4.60 -19.63
CA ILE A 331 0.44 -3.84 -20.78
C ILE A 331 1.59 -2.93 -20.34
N GLY A 332 1.45 -2.21 -19.22
CA GLY A 332 2.47 -1.32 -18.69
C GLY A 332 3.77 -2.04 -18.35
N VAL A 333 3.70 -3.22 -17.70
CA VAL A 333 4.88 -4.07 -17.42
C VAL A 333 5.53 -4.50 -18.74
N TRP A 334 4.74 -4.96 -19.69
CA TRP A 334 5.27 -5.40 -20.98
C TRP A 334 6.00 -4.29 -21.73
N ILE A 335 5.41 -3.09 -21.78
CA ILE A 335 6.00 -1.90 -22.39
C ILE A 335 7.29 -1.50 -21.67
N SER A 336 7.30 -1.54 -20.34
CA SER A 336 8.48 -1.19 -19.51
C SER A 336 9.70 -2.04 -19.85
N LEU A 337 9.46 -3.30 -20.21
CA LEU A 337 10.49 -4.28 -20.51
C LEU A 337 10.86 -4.36 -22.00
N VAL A 338 10.31 -3.48 -22.85
CA VAL A 338 10.75 -3.36 -24.25
C VAL A 338 12.20 -2.86 -24.28
N GLY A 339 13.05 -3.55 -25.04
CA GLY A 339 14.48 -3.27 -25.11
C GLY A 339 15.31 -3.82 -23.93
N SER A 340 14.70 -4.56 -22.99
CA SER A 340 15.47 -5.28 -21.96
C SER A 340 16.04 -6.60 -22.50
N ILE A 341 17.02 -7.14 -21.79
CA ILE A 341 17.65 -8.44 -22.09
C ILE A 341 16.74 -9.64 -21.81
N LEU A 342 15.53 -9.41 -21.26
CA LEU A 342 14.62 -10.46 -20.86
C LEU A 342 13.91 -11.06 -22.06
N ASN A 343 13.77 -12.39 -22.05
CA ASN A 343 12.98 -13.12 -23.05
C ASN A 343 11.46 -13.00 -22.77
N LYS A 344 10.63 -13.51 -23.68
CA LYS A 344 9.15 -13.42 -23.55
C LYS A 344 8.61 -14.13 -22.30
N ARG A 345 9.19 -15.26 -21.90
CA ARG A 345 8.78 -16.03 -20.71
C ARG A 345 9.11 -15.23 -19.43
N GLU A 346 10.31 -14.67 -19.35
CA GLU A 346 10.74 -13.83 -18.20
C GLU A 346 9.90 -12.54 -18.09
N LYS A 347 9.54 -11.92 -19.23
CA LYS A 347 8.62 -10.76 -19.23
C LYS A 347 7.23 -11.15 -18.73
N LEU A 348 6.71 -12.32 -19.12
CA LEU A 348 5.44 -12.83 -18.63
C LEU A 348 5.49 -13.08 -17.12
N PHE A 349 6.61 -13.61 -16.61
CA PHE A 349 6.81 -13.74 -15.16
C PHE A 349 6.75 -12.38 -14.45
N CYS A 350 7.43 -11.36 -14.97
CA CYS A 350 7.36 -10.00 -14.42
C CYS A 350 5.91 -9.47 -14.41
N VAL A 351 5.11 -9.72 -15.44
CA VAL A 351 3.69 -9.37 -15.46
C VAL A 351 2.96 -10.05 -14.30
N MET A 352 3.12 -11.37 -14.13
CA MET A 352 2.47 -12.10 -13.03
C MET A 352 2.93 -11.62 -11.64
N ALA A 353 4.21 -11.32 -11.49
CA ALA A 353 4.77 -10.84 -10.24
C ALA A 353 4.25 -9.45 -9.85
N PHE A 354 3.77 -8.64 -10.80
CA PHE A 354 3.25 -7.30 -10.59
C PHE A 354 1.72 -7.24 -10.42
N LEU A 355 1.03 -8.38 -10.33
CA LEU A 355 -0.43 -8.40 -10.12
C LEU A 355 -0.86 -8.30 -8.64
N PRO A 356 -0.14 -8.85 -7.63
CA PRO A 356 -0.62 -8.89 -6.26
C PRO A 356 -0.80 -7.52 -5.63
N LYS A 357 -1.93 -7.34 -4.95
CA LYS A 357 -2.30 -6.13 -4.18
C LYS A 357 -2.41 -6.51 -2.71
N ALA A 358 -1.94 -5.68 -1.78
CA ALA A 358 -2.14 -5.89 -0.36
C ALA A 358 -1.84 -4.66 0.52
N THR A 359 -0.56 -4.41 0.86
CA THR A 359 -0.17 -3.48 1.93
C THR A 359 -0.51 -2.02 1.66
N VAL A 360 -0.32 -1.56 0.44
CA VAL A 360 -0.62 -0.17 0.08
C VAL A 360 -2.11 0.06 0.01
N GLN A 361 -2.88 -0.86 -0.60
CA GLN A 361 -4.34 -0.81 -0.64
C GLN A 361 -4.92 -0.72 0.77
N ALA A 362 -4.39 -1.52 1.70
CA ALA A 362 -4.79 -1.48 3.10
C ALA A 362 -4.41 -0.14 3.75
N ALA A 363 -3.18 0.35 3.51
CA ALA A 363 -2.70 1.57 4.16
C ALA A 363 -3.47 2.83 3.73
N ILE A 364 -3.76 2.98 2.44
CA ILE A 364 -4.39 4.20 1.90
C ILE A 364 -5.86 4.04 1.51
N GLY A 365 -6.37 2.80 1.35
CA GLY A 365 -7.75 2.55 0.92
C GLY A 365 -8.82 3.14 1.83
N GLY A 366 -8.59 3.13 3.14
CA GLY A 366 -9.49 3.74 4.12
C GLY A 366 -9.30 5.24 4.35
N THR A 367 -8.27 5.86 3.73
CA THR A 367 -7.96 7.28 3.97
C THR A 367 -9.04 8.19 3.40
N ALA A 368 -9.56 7.89 2.21
CA ALA A 368 -10.64 8.65 1.59
C ALA A 368 -11.91 8.66 2.46
N LEU A 369 -12.26 7.52 3.05
CA LEU A 369 -13.37 7.41 4.01
C LEU A 369 -13.10 8.24 5.27
N ALA A 370 -11.90 8.13 5.83
CA ALA A 370 -11.52 8.84 7.06
C ALA A 370 -11.57 10.37 6.96
N VAL A 371 -11.37 10.92 5.75
CA VAL A 371 -11.44 12.37 5.51
C VAL A 371 -12.82 12.82 4.99
N GLY A 372 -13.82 11.93 4.94
CA GLY A 372 -15.20 12.25 4.60
C GLY A 372 -15.49 12.40 3.11
N ILE A 373 -14.70 11.79 2.22
CA ILE A 373 -14.99 11.77 0.78
C ILE A 373 -16.20 10.89 0.51
N ALA A 374 -17.13 11.36 -0.31
CA ALA A 374 -18.41 10.70 -0.56
C ALA A 374 -18.26 9.24 -1.04
N SER A 375 -17.33 8.99 -1.96
CA SER A 375 -17.00 7.63 -2.44
C SER A 375 -16.03 6.85 -1.54
N GLY A 376 -15.71 7.36 -0.33
CA GLY A 376 -14.70 6.75 0.55
C GLY A 376 -14.98 5.31 0.92
N GLY A 377 -16.23 4.96 1.22
CA GLY A 377 -16.66 3.58 1.51
C GLY A 377 -16.48 2.65 0.30
N LEU A 378 -16.83 3.15 -0.90
CA LEU A 378 -16.62 2.43 -2.15
C LEU A 378 -15.13 2.19 -2.42
N ILE A 379 -14.29 3.20 -2.24
CA ILE A 379 -12.84 3.10 -2.43
C ILE A 379 -12.25 2.05 -1.48
N LEU A 380 -12.67 2.04 -0.21
CA LEU A 380 -12.25 1.06 0.78
C LEU A 380 -12.69 -0.36 0.37
N SER A 381 -13.95 -0.55 0.00
CA SER A 381 -14.49 -1.85 -0.41
C SER A 381 -13.76 -2.39 -1.64
N MET A 382 -13.49 -1.55 -2.63
CA MET A 382 -12.71 -1.90 -3.82
C MET A 382 -11.25 -2.25 -3.48
N ALA A 383 -10.63 -1.51 -2.55
CA ALA A 383 -9.27 -1.80 -2.08
C ALA A 383 -9.22 -3.20 -1.44
N VAL A 384 -10.15 -3.51 -0.54
CA VAL A 384 -10.22 -4.82 0.12
C VAL A 384 -10.53 -5.94 -0.87
N LEU A 385 -11.47 -5.74 -1.80
CA LEU A 385 -11.76 -6.70 -2.86
C LEU A 385 -10.49 -7.00 -3.70
N SER A 386 -9.73 -5.97 -4.06
CA SER A 386 -8.48 -6.13 -4.81
C SER A 386 -7.47 -6.99 -4.06
N ILE A 387 -7.35 -6.83 -2.73
CA ILE A 387 -6.47 -7.64 -1.88
C ILE A 387 -6.94 -9.09 -1.84
N LEU A 388 -8.22 -9.30 -1.51
CA LEU A 388 -8.80 -10.65 -1.36
C LEU A 388 -8.68 -11.48 -2.62
N VAL A 389 -8.78 -10.85 -3.79
CA VAL A 389 -8.67 -11.54 -5.09
C VAL A 389 -7.22 -11.75 -5.49
N THR A 390 -6.37 -10.71 -5.45
CA THR A 390 -5.05 -10.78 -6.08
C THR A 390 -3.94 -11.26 -5.19
N ALA A 391 -4.00 -11.06 -3.87
CA ALA A 391 -2.94 -11.54 -3.00
C ALA A 391 -2.81 -13.07 -3.02
N PRO A 392 -3.91 -13.86 -2.91
CA PRO A 392 -3.82 -15.31 -3.04
C PRO A 392 -3.46 -15.74 -4.47
N LEU A 393 -4.14 -15.19 -5.49
CA LEU A 393 -3.89 -15.57 -6.88
C LEU A 393 -2.47 -15.25 -7.32
N GLY A 394 -1.96 -14.08 -6.96
CA GLY A 394 -0.59 -13.68 -7.29
C GLY A 394 0.46 -14.51 -6.57
N SER A 395 0.25 -14.82 -5.29
CA SER A 395 1.15 -15.71 -4.53
C SER A 395 1.24 -17.10 -5.17
N ILE A 396 0.08 -17.68 -5.53
CA ILE A 396 0.00 -18.98 -6.20
C ILE A 396 0.63 -18.91 -7.60
N ALA A 397 0.31 -17.86 -8.37
CA ALA A 397 0.84 -17.70 -9.72
C ALA A 397 2.37 -17.61 -9.72
N ILE A 398 2.96 -16.78 -8.86
CA ILE A 398 4.42 -16.68 -8.72
C ILE A 398 5.02 -18.06 -8.40
N LYS A 399 4.44 -18.80 -7.44
CA LYS A 399 4.95 -20.09 -7.01
C LYS A 399 4.92 -21.15 -8.13
N ILE A 400 3.81 -21.23 -8.88
CA ILE A 400 3.61 -22.26 -9.92
C ILE A 400 4.42 -21.96 -11.17
N TRP A 401 4.47 -20.67 -11.57
CA TRP A 401 5.03 -20.29 -12.85
C TRP A 401 6.50 -19.87 -12.81
N ALA A 402 7.07 -19.61 -11.60
CA ALA A 402 8.46 -19.20 -11.48
C ALA A 402 9.42 -20.21 -12.13
N GLU A 403 9.29 -21.49 -11.76
CA GLU A 403 10.18 -22.53 -12.30
C GLU A 403 9.98 -22.72 -13.80
N LYS A 404 8.73 -22.63 -14.28
CA LYS A 404 8.40 -22.82 -15.72
C LYS A 404 8.84 -21.68 -16.62
N LEU A 405 8.86 -20.44 -16.08
CA LEU A 405 9.12 -19.24 -16.88
C LEU A 405 10.54 -18.69 -16.71
N LEU A 406 11.21 -19.01 -15.59
CA LEU A 406 12.55 -18.52 -15.27
C LEU A 406 13.66 -19.58 -15.36
N GLN A 407 13.32 -20.90 -15.40
CA GLN A 407 14.29 -21.92 -15.75
C GLN A 407 14.46 -21.90 -17.27
N GLU A 408 15.70 -21.70 -17.71
CA GLU A 408 16.04 -21.89 -19.10
C GLU A 408 16.04 -23.40 -19.40
N ASP A 409 15.49 -23.77 -20.54
CA ASP A 409 15.77 -25.08 -21.13
C ASP A 409 17.30 -25.15 -21.32
N ASP A 410 17.98 -26.01 -20.59
CA ASP A 410 19.41 -26.30 -20.79
C ASP A 410 19.64 -27.06 -22.11
N ASP A 411 18.69 -27.02 -23.04
CA ASP A 411 18.71 -27.63 -24.35
C ASP A 411 18.56 -26.56 -25.44
N VAL A 412 19.63 -25.95 -25.89
CA VAL A 412 20.08 -25.79 -27.30
C VAL A 412 21.53 -25.33 -27.32
#